data_b780ae6b7aee80ff54b66f5715e739cb
#
_entry.id   b780ae6b7aee80ff54b66f5715e739cb
#
_cell.length_a   1.000
_cell.length_b   1.000
_cell.length_c   1.000
_cell.angle_alpha   90.00
_cell.angle_beta   90.00
_cell.angle_gamma   90.00
#
_symmetry.space_group_name_H-M   'P 1'
#
loop_
_entity.id
_entity.type
_entity.pdbx_description
1 polymer ?
#
loop_
_entity_poly.entity_id
_entity_poly.type
_entity_poly.pdbx_seq_one_letter_code
_entity_poly.pdbx_strand_id
1 'polypeptide(L)'
;MYRFRLMLSLAVAVIAACSSPGAAIAPSRAPLAEGAGLSIRPITTIAAKILSPLELRALVARPFSVVRSESGEQRIRQVLVGVSGVEVLRVESALDGSLRLIASRGVALEGGALSESAAIARALRHLMRLGLEMPGGGPVVQSAAGRTLVNWTREVRGVLVPGDGTRVVLSGSGELVGLSLEVSPLAVPPVRITRADAALRAATALVPGDAVVDEASELAWVLPTNEMGEGSSVRPLRRLAWCVSGALRDGTPFVLQLDAGSLALLGWDGAP
;
A
#
# COMPACT_ATOMS: atom_id res chain seq x y z
N MET A 1 22.76 -11.10 -2.81
CA MET A 1 22.58 -9.95 -3.74
C MET A 1 21.21 -9.91 -4.42
N TYR A 2 20.36 -10.93 -4.27
CA TYR A 2 19.02 -11.02 -4.94
C TYR A 2 17.87 -10.28 -4.22
N ARG A 3 18.05 -9.88 -2.96
CA ARG A 3 16.99 -9.18 -2.16
C ARG A 3 16.49 -7.85 -2.75
N PHE A 4 17.21 -7.26 -3.71
CA PHE A 4 16.91 -5.92 -4.23
C PHE A 4 15.95 -5.90 -5.43
N ARG A 5 15.78 -7.00 -6.17
CA ARG A 5 15.01 -6.96 -7.43
C ARG A 5 13.50 -7.13 -7.26
N LEU A 6 13.04 -7.88 -6.27
CA LEU A 6 11.60 -8.08 -6.04
C LEU A 6 10.89 -6.80 -5.54
N MET A 7 11.62 -5.96 -4.78
CA MET A 7 11.09 -4.67 -4.30
C MET A 7 10.97 -3.60 -5.41
N LEU A 8 11.74 -3.70 -6.48
CA LEU A 8 11.77 -2.67 -7.52
C LEU A 8 10.49 -2.65 -8.37
N SER A 9 9.90 -3.81 -8.64
CA SER A 9 8.69 -3.91 -9.46
C SER A 9 7.45 -3.34 -8.75
N LEU A 10 7.33 -3.50 -7.43
CA LEU A 10 6.19 -2.98 -6.67
C LEU A 10 6.27 -1.46 -6.48
N ALA A 11 7.47 -0.90 -6.36
CA ALA A 11 7.67 0.53 -6.16
C ALA A 11 7.35 1.36 -7.41
N VAL A 12 7.65 0.84 -8.60
CA VAL A 12 7.34 1.51 -9.88
C VAL A 12 5.84 1.62 -10.09
N ALA A 13 5.07 0.60 -9.72
CA ALA A 13 3.60 0.61 -9.83
C ALA A 13 2.94 1.69 -8.93
N VAL A 14 3.49 1.96 -7.73
CA VAL A 14 2.94 2.98 -6.82
C VAL A 14 3.21 4.40 -7.33
N ILE A 15 4.36 4.64 -7.96
CA ILE A 15 4.68 5.95 -8.55
C ILE A 15 3.80 6.20 -9.79
N ALA A 16 3.52 5.17 -10.56
CA ALA A 16 2.62 5.25 -11.73
C ALA A 16 1.14 5.45 -11.33
N ALA A 17 0.67 4.83 -10.26
CA ALA A 17 -0.70 4.99 -9.76
C ALA A 17 -1.02 6.43 -9.32
N CYS A 18 -0.01 7.19 -8.87
CA CYS A 18 -0.18 8.63 -8.59
C CYS A 18 -0.21 9.50 -9.87
N SER A 19 0.12 8.95 -11.05
CA SER A 19 0.32 9.69 -12.30
C SER A 19 -0.73 9.39 -13.38
N SER A 20 -1.59 8.40 -13.21
CA SER A 20 -2.63 8.07 -14.20
C SER A 20 -3.69 9.16 -14.27
N PRO A 21 -3.95 9.77 -15.44
CA PRO A 21 -5.11 10.61 -15.63
C PRO A 21 -6.34 9.71 -15.50
N GLY A 22 -7.18 10.02 -14.50
CA GLY A 22 -8.31 9.20 -14.13
C GLY A 22 -9.24 8.93 -15.31
N ALA A 23 -9.45 7.67 -15.60
CA ALA A 23 -10.68 7.25 -16.25
C ALA A 23 -11.84 7.74 -15.37
N ALA A 24 -12.71 8.56 -15.92
CA ALA A 24 -13.88 9.08 -15.24
C ALA A 24 -14.85 7.92 -14.99
N ILE A 25 -14.73 7.28 -13.85
CA ILE A 25 -15.77 6.41 -13.32
C ILE A 25 -16.88 7.35 -12.86
N ALA A 26 -18.01 7.32 -13.55
CA ALA A 26 -19.20 8.07 -13.17
C ALA A 26 -19.53 7.76 -11.70
N PRO A 27 -19.76 8.78 -10.86
CA PRO A 27 -20.09 8.55 -9.45
C PRO A 27 -21.45 7.86 -9.39
N SER A 28 -21.48 6.62 -8.95
CA SER A 28 -22.71 5.95 -8.54
C SER A 28 -23.23 6.71 -7.32
N ARG A 29 -24.24 7.54 -7.51
CA ARG A 29 -25.00 8.21 -6.45
C ARG A 29 -25.96 7.19 -5.82
N ALA A 30 -25.47 6.38 -4.89
CA ALA A 30 -26.36 5.78 -3.90
C ALA A 30 -26.45 6.76 -2.72
N PRO A 31 -27.64 7.23 -2.31
CA PRO A 31 -27.79 7.99 -1.08
C PRO A 31 -27.39 7.08 0.09
N LEU A 32 -26.44 7.53 0.89
CA LEU A 32 -26.13 6.88 2.16
C LEU A 32 -27.36 7.01 3.06
N ALA A 33 -27.80 5.87 3.60
CA ALA A 33 -28.81 5.86 4.65
C ALA A 33 -28.32 6.73 5.82
N GLU A 34 -29.08 7.75 6.14
CA GLU A 34 -28.91 8.54 7.36
C GLU A 34 -29.02 7.58 8.56
N GLY A 35 -27.91 7.32 9.26
CA GLY A 35 -27.97 6.49 10.46
C GLY A 35 -26.67 5.88 10.97
N ALA A 36 -25.63 5.76 10.17
CA ALA A 36 -24.32 5.37 10.68
C ALA A 36 -23.55 6.62 11.09
N GLY A 37 -23.23 6.76 12.37
CA GLY A 37 -22.41 7.87 12.91
C GLY A 37 -21.00 7.87 12.31
N LEU A 38 -20.87 8.32 11.07
CA LEU A 38 -19.60 8.43 10.37
C LEU A 38 -18.78 9.56 11.03
N SER A 39 -17.68 9.20 11.69
CA SER A 39 -16.74 10.17 12.27
C SER A 39 -15.85 10.74 11.16
N ILE A 40 -16.39 11.67 10.37
CA ILE A 40 -15.64 12.29 9.28
C ILE A 40 -14.84 13.47 9.83
N ARG A 41 -13.52 13.38 9.83
CA ARG A 41 -12.68 14.56 10.04
C ARG A 41 -12.78 15.49 8.84
N PRO A 42 -13.12 16.78 9.01
CA PRO A 42 -13.17 17.72 7.89
C PRO A 42 -11.84 17.77 7.15
N ILE A 43 -11.88 17.72 5.83
CA ILE A 43 -10.68 17.80 4.98
C ILE A 43 -9.88 19.08 5.24
N THR A 44 -10.56 20.19 5.61
CA THR A 44 -9.93 21.46 5.95
C THR A 44 -8.99 21.35 7.15
N THR A 45 -9.32 20.48 8.13
CA THR A 45 -8.46 20.22 9.30
C THR A 45 -7.18 19.50 8.90
N ILE A 46 -7.25 18.57 7.94
CA ILE A 46 -6.09 17.87 7.40
C ILE A 46 -5.29 18.81 6.50
N ALA A 47 -5.97 19.56 5.63
CA ALA A 47 -5.36 20.51 4.73
C ALA A 47 -4.56 21.59 5.46
N ALA A 48 -5.07 22.12 6.58
CA ALA A 48 -4.38 23.12 7.40
C ALA A 48 -3.04 22.62 7.99
N LYS A 49 -2.82 21.31 8.03
CA LYS A 49 -1.57 20.70 8.48
C LYS A 49 -0.54 20.49 7.35
N ILE A 50 -0.98 20.60 6.10
CA ILE A 50 -0.18 20.28 4.90
C ILE A 50 0.06 21.53 4.07
N LEU A 51 -0.98 22.35 3.88
CA LEU A 51 -0.98 23.55 3.05
C LEU A 51 -0.78 24.80 3.89
N SER A 52 -0.25 25.84 3.26
CA SER A 52 -0.19 27.17 3.89
C SER A 52 -1.59 27.79 4.02
N PRO A 53 -1.81 28.73 4.96
CA PRO A 53 -3.10 29.43 5.08
C PRO A 53 -3.52 30.18 3.81
N LEU A 54 -2.56 30.64 3.01
CA LEU A 54 -2.82 31.33 1.75
C LEU A 54 -3.37 30.36 0.69
N GLU A 55 -2.73 29.21 0.53
CA GLU A 55 -3.17 28.16 -0.38
C GLU A 55 -4.57 27.66 0.00
N LEU A 56 -4.80 27.44 1.29
CA LEU A 56 -6.08 26.93 1.78
C LEU A 56 -7.26 27.87 1.49
N ARG A 57 -7.05 29.20 1.52
CA ARG A 57 -8.09 30.20 1.21
C ARG A 57 -8.58 30.16 -0.24
N ALA A 58 -7.73 29.67 -1.16
CA ALA A 58 -8.06 29.57 -2.58
C ALA A 58 -8.76 28.26 -2.94
N LEU A 59 -9.03 27.38 -1.96
CA LEU A 59 -9.59 26.05 -2.22
C LEU A 59 -11.03 25.93 -1.74
N VAL A 60 -11.79 25.13 -2.48
CA VAL A 60 -13.20 24.82 -2.18
C VAL A 60 -13.35 23.32 -1.94
N ALA A 61 -14.00 22.96 -0.84
CA ALA A 61 -14.33 21.57 -0.55
C ALA A 61 -15.52 21.11 -1.42
N ARG A 62 -15.36 19.98 -2.11
CA ARG A 62 -16.48 19.28 -2.75
C ARG A 62 -17.25 18.43 -1.75
N PRO A 63 -18.51 18.09 -2.03
CA PRO A 63 -19.23 17.07 -1.27
C PRO A 63 -18.41 15.77 -1.24
N PHE A 64 -18.39 15.10 -0.08
CA PHE A 64 -17.70 13.82 0.02
C PHE A 64 -18.42 12.73 -0.81
N SER A 65 -17.68 11.71 -1.19
CA SER A 65 -18.20 10.52 -1.86
C SER A 65 -17.70 9.27 -1.16
N VAL A 66 -18.48 8.20 -1.24
CA VAL A 66 -18.01 6.87 -0.83
C VAL A 66 -17.46 6.18 -2.07
N VAL A 67 -16.25 5.67 -1.96
CA VAL A 67 -15.55 4.97 -3.03
C VAL A 67 -15.06 3.61 -2.54
N ARG A 68 -14.84 2.68 -3.45
CA ARG A 68 -14.11 1.46 -3.14
C ARG A 68 -12.64 1.63 -3.47
N SER A 69 -11.77 1.19 -2.58
CA SER A 69 -10.34 1.07 -2.86
C SER A 69 -10.08 -0.14 -3.76
N GLU A 70 -8.88 -0.24 -4.30
CA GLU A 70 -8.43 -1.42 -5.07
C GLU A 70 -8.55 -2.72 -4.25
N SER A 71 -8.37 -2.63 -2.94
CA SER A 71 -8.55 -3.75 -2.00
C SER A 71 -10.00 -4.04 -1.62
N GLY A 72 -10.99 -3.39 -2.25
CA GLY A 72 -12.41 -3.56 -1.98
C GLY A 72 -12.94 -2.86 -0.72
N GLU A 73 -12.08 -2.20 0.08
CA GLU A 73 -12.47 -1.43 1.26
C GLU A 73 -13.30 -0.21 0.85
N GLN A 74 -14.42 0.02 1.54
CA GLN A 74 -15.18 1.27 1.37
C GLN A 74 -14.46 2.40 2.09
N ARG A 75 -14.28 3.52 1.38
CA ARG A 75 -13.59 4.71 1.89
C ARG A 75 -14.42 5.96 1.64
N ILE A 76 -14.34 6.90 2.57
CA ILE A 76 -14.89 8.24 2.40
C ILE A 76 -13.80 9.07 1.72
N ARG A 77 -14.10 9.56 0.52
CA ARG A 77 -13.23 10.46 -0.23
C ARG A 77 -13.70 11.91 -0.08
N GLN A 78 -12.80 12.77 0.34
CA GLN A 78 -12.97 14.21 0.40
C GLN A 78 -11.95 14.87 -0.54
N VAL A 79 -12.35 15.95 -1.23
CA VAL A 79 -11.52 16.62 -2.23
C VAL A 79 -11.59 18.13 -2.03
N LEU A 80 -10.43 18.80 -2.06
CA LEU A 80 -10.32 20.24 -2.23
C LEU A 80 -9.93 20.56 -3.68
N VAL A 81 -10.62 21.48 -4.27
CA VAL A 81 -10.38 21.94 -5.64
C VAL A 81 -9.99 23.41 -5.67
N GLY A 82 -9.11 23.76 -6.58
CA GLY A 82 -8.76 25.14 -6.88
C GLY A 82 -9.83 25.84 -7.72
N VAL A 83 -9.61 27.14 -7.99
CA VAL A 83 -10.52 27.99 -8.78
C VAL A 83 -10.80 27.41 -10.18
N SER A 84 -9.81 26.72 -10.77
CA SER A 84 -9.95 26.03 -12.06
C SER A 84 -10.75 24.73 -12.00
N GLY A 85 -11.24 24.33 -10.83
CA GLY A 85 -11.91 23.04 -10.62
C GLY A 85 -10.97 21.84 -10.57
N VAL A 86 -9.66 22.04 -10.68
CA VAL A 86 -8.65 20.99 -10.58
C VAL A 86 -8.52 20.56 -9.12
N GLU A 87 -8.44 19.24 -8.91
CA GLU A 87 -8.18 18.65 -7.60
C GLU A 87 -6.77 19.02 -7.12
N VAL A 88 -6.70 19.66 -5.96
CA VAL A 88 -5.44 20.06 -5.32
C VAL A 88 -5.07 19.10 -4.20
N LEU A 89 -6.06 18.70 -3.39
CA LEU A 89 -5.87 17.78 -2.29
C LEU A 89 -7.00 16.74 -2.28
N ARG A 90 -6.62 15.47 -2.13
CA ARG A 90 -7.53 14.36 -1.87
C ARG A 90 -7.18 13.72 -0.55
N VAL A 91 -8.20 13.42 0.23
CA VAL A 91 -8.09 12.66 1.47
C VAL A 91 -9.09 11.52 1.43
N GLU A 92 -8.64 10.31 1.73
CA GLU A 92 -9.49 9.15 1.88
C GLU A 92 -9.35 8.60 3.31
N SER A 93 -10.48 8.30 3.92
CA SER A 93 -10.58 7.69 5.24
C SER A 93 -11.43 6.43 5.18
N ALA A 94 -11.14 5.45 6.02
CA ALA A 94 -12.05 4.34 6.24
C ALA A 94 -13.35 4.85 6.88
N LEU A 95 -14.39 4.00 6.92
CA LEU A 95 -15.69 4.36 7.50
C LEU A 95 -15.63 4.68 9.01
N ASP A 96 -14.64 4.14 9.71
CA ASP A 96 -14.33 4.45 11.11
C ASP A 96 -13.62 5.80 11.31
N GLY A 97 -13.36 6.54 10.23
CA GLY A 97 -12.66 7.82 10.23
C GLY A 97 -11.13 7.72 10.24
N SER A 98 -10.55 6.52 10.27
CA SER A 98 -9.11 6.36 10.19
C SER A 98 -8.58 6.79 8.82
N LEU A 99 -7.51 7.58 8.80
CA LEU A 99 -6.90 8.07 7.57
C LEU A 99 -6.30 6.90 6.77
N ARG A 100 -6.51 6.91 5.45
CA ARG A 100 -5.97 5.90 4.52
C ARG A 100 -5.08 6.49 3.47
N LEU A 101 -5.45 7.63 2.90
CA LEU A 101 -4.73 8.26 1.80
C LEU A 101 -4.76 9.77 1.91
N ILE A 102 -3.63 10.40 1.58
CA ILE A 102 -3.52 11.80 1.20
C ILE A 102 -2.81 11.85 -0.15
N ALA A 103 -3.36 12.61 -1.09
CA ALA A 103 -2.70 12.91 -2.36
C ALA A 103 -2.80 14.42 -2.60
N SER A 104 -1.66 15.09 -2.75
CA SER A 104 -1.55 16.51 -3.08
C SER A 104 -1.00 16.66 -4.50
N ARG A 105 -1.73 17.39 -5.34
CA ARG A 105 -1.32 17.70 -6.72
C ARG A 105 -0.74 19.11 -6.87
N GLY A 106 -0.89 19.94 -5.85
CA GLY A 106 -0.40 21.34 -5.87
C GLY A 106 1.07 21.51 -5.52
N VAL A 107 1.76 20.45 -5.11
CA VAL A 107 3.16 20.53 -4.70
C VAL A 107 4.06 20.50 -5.93
N ALA A 108 4.87 21.54 -6.10
CA ALA A 108 5.90 21.58 -7.14
C ALA A 108 6.91 20.44 -6.94
N LEU A 109 7.24 19.75 -8.03
CA LEU A 109 8.21 18.66 -8.02
C LEU A 109 9.65 19.19 -8.20
N GLU A 110 9.87 20.46 -7.86
CA GLU A 110 11.16 21.11 -7.96
C GLU A 110 12.10 20.62 -6.86
N GLY A 111 13.38 20.52 -7.19
CA GLY A 111 14.44 20.13 -6.28
C GLY A 111 15.11 18.81 -6.65
N GLY A 112 16.28 18.58 -6.06
CA GLY A 112 17.04 17.35 -6.19
C GLY A 112 16.49 16.23 -5.30
N ALA A 113 17.06 15.04 -5.42
CA ALA A 113 16.76 13.94 -4.52
C ALA A 113 17.18 14.29 -3.09
N LEU A 114 16.31 14.03 -2.12
CA LEU A 114 16.65 14.13 -0.70
C LEU A 114 17.64 13.02 -0.32
N SER A 115 18.55 13.32 0.60
CA SER A 115 19.31 12.26 1.24
C SER A 115 18.38 11.35 2.05
N GLU A 116 18.75 10.09 2.23
CA GLU A 116 17.95 9.10 2.95
C GLU A 116 17.54 9.61 4.34
N SER A 117 18.51 10.08 5.13
CA SER A 117 18.27 10.60 6.47
C SER A 117 17.35 11.83 6.48
N ALA A 118 17.51 12.74 5.51
CA ALA A 118 16.63 13.91 5.38
C ALA A 118 15.21 13.50 4.99
N ALA A 119 15.05 12.54 4.09
CA ALA A 119 13.76 12.02 3.68
C ALA A 119 13.02 11.37 4.85
N ILE A 120 13.69 10.50 5.61
CA ILE A 120 13.12 9.87 6.81
C ILE A 120 12.68 10.92 7.83
N ALA A 121 13.56 11.87 8.16
CA ALA A 121 13.26 12.93 9.13
C ALA A 121 12.06 13.80 8.70
N ARG A 122 11.95 14.11 7.40
CA ARG A 122 10.84 14.88 6.84
C ARG A 122 9.53 14.07 6.88
N ALA A 123 9.57 12.81 6.47
CA ALA A 123 8.41 11.92 6.49
C ALA A 123 7.85 11.76 7.92
N LEU A 124 8.70 11.48 8.89
CA LEU A 124 8.31 11.38 10.31
C LEU A 124 7.69 12.68 10.82
N ARG A 125 8.23 13.84 10.44
CA ARG A 125 7.66 15.14 10.80
C ARG A 125 6.25 15.35 10.25
N HIS A 126 5.99 14.92 9.00
CA HIS A 126 4.66 14.98 8.43
C HIS A 126 3.68 14.05 9.15
N LEU A 127 4.10 12.82 9.49
CA LEU A 127 3.27 11.88 10.27
C LEU A 127 2.91 12.49 11.65
N MET A 128 3.88 13.05 12.37
CA MET A 128 3.62 13.72 13.65
C MET A 128 2.65 14.89 13.51
N ARG A 129 2.79 15.75 12.49
CA ARG A 129 1.87 16.87 12.25
C ARG A 129 0.44 16.38 11.98
N LEU A 130 0.29 15.25 11.31
CA LEU A 130 -1.01 14.63 11.05
C LEU A 130 -1.60 13.95 12.28
N GLY A 131 -0.82 13.74 13.33
CA GLY A 131 -1.22 13.01 14.54
C GLY A 131 -1.32 11.51 14.30
N LEU A 132 -0.46 10.99 13.43
CA LEU A 132 -0.38 9.56 13.11
C LEU A 132 0.68 8.89 13.98
N GLU A 133 0.45 7.60 14.26
CA GLU A 133 1.43 6.78 14.94
C GLU A 133 2.72 6.66 14.13
N MET A 134 3.85 6.62 14.85
CA MET A 134 5.14 6.42 14.21
C MET A 134 5.28 4.97 13.80
N PRO A 135 5.58 4.70 12.51
CA PRO A 135 5.76 3.34 12.05
C PRO A 135 7.00 2.70 12.71
N GLY A 136 6.87 1.44 13.08
CA GLY A 136 8.01 0.64 13.58
C GLY A 136 8.90 0.14 12.45
N GLY A 137 10.10 -0.31 12.81
CA GLY A 137 11.04 -0.91 11.86
C GLY A 137 11.85 0.11 11.05
N GLY A 138 12.71 -0.41 10.19
CA GLY A 138 13.55 0.39 9.28
C GLY A 138 12.80 0.73 8.00
N PRO A 139 12.76 2.00 7.58
CA PRO A 139 12.15 2.37 6.31
C PRO A 139 13.06 2.01 5.13
N VAL A 140 12.45 1.80 3.98
CA VAL A 140 13.14 1.76 2.68
C VAL A 140 12.91 3.09 1.98
N VAL A 141 14.00 3.74 1.54
CA VAL A 141 13.94 5.02 0.84
C VAL A 141 14.30 4.82 -0.63
N GLN A 142 13.47 5.37 -1.51
CA GLN A 142 13.66 5.31 -2.96
C GLN A 142 13.39 6.69 -3.56
N SER A 143 14.23 7.13 -4.49
CA SER A 143 14.07 8.41 -5.16
C SER A 143 13.98 8.23 -6.67
N ALA A 144 12.98 8.86 -7.28
CA ALA A 144 12.79 8.87 -8.73
C ALA A 144 12.00 10.12 -9.16
N ALA A 145 12.38 10.71 -10.29
CA ALA A 145 11.65 11.80 -10.95
C ALA A 145 11.27 12.97 -10.01
N GLY A 146 12.22 13.45 -9.19
CA GLY A 146 12.00 14.58 -8.27
C GLY A 146 11.10 14.24 -7.06
N ARG A 147 10.85 12.95 -6.81
CA ARG A 147 10.10 12.46 -5.65
C ARG A 147 10.95 11.50 -4.84
N THR A 148 10.71 11.47 -3.54
CA THR A 148 11.32 10.50 -2.63
C THR A 148 10.21 9.76 -1.90
N LEU A 149 10.19 8.44 -2.06
CA LEU A 149 9.32 7.52 -1.33
C LEU A 149 10.04 7.04 -0.09
N VAL A 150 9.39 7.15 1.06
CA VAL A 150 9.80 6.54 2.33
C VAL A 150 8.74 5.53 2.71
N ASN A 151 9.09 4.25 2.76
CA ASN A 151 8.17 3.15 2.98
C ASN A 151 8.54 2.34 4.21
N TRP A 152 7.62 2.24 5.17
CA TRP A 152 7.68 1.35 6.32
C TRP A 152 6.71 0.19 6.09
N THR A 153 7.22 -1.01 5.89
CA THR A 153 6.38 -2.21 5.77
C THR A 153 5.90 -2.61 7.16
N ARG A 154 4.60 -2.92 7.27
CA ARG A 154 4.00 -3.43 8.51
C ARG A 154 4.62 -4.79 8.86
N GLU A 155 4.93 -4.96 10.14
CA GLU A 155 5.38 -6.21 10.71
C GLU A 155 4.42 -6.66 11.82
N VAL A 156 4.08 -7.94 11.84
CA VAL A 156 3.24 -8.52 12.87
C VAL A 156 3.93 -9.76 13.44
N ARG A 157 4.31 -9.71 14.72
CA ARG A 157 5.05 -10.77 15.42
C ARG A 157 6.34 -11.19 14.72
N GLY A 158 7.12 -10.23 14.22
CA GLY A 158 8.36 -10.48 13.51
C GLY A 158 8.21 -10.93 12.06
N VAL A 159 6.98 -10.93 11.52
CA VAL A 159 6.70 -11.33 10.14
C VAL A 159 6.16 -10.16 9.34
N LEU A 160 6.76 -9.91 8.18
CA LEU A 160 6.36 -8.84 7.28
C LEU A 160 4.96 -9.09 6.67
N VAL A 161 4.22 -7.99 6.49
CA VAL A 161 2.94 -7.95 5.77
C VAL A 161 3.18 -7.16 4.47
N PRO A 162 3.59 -7.82 3.39
CA PRO A 162 3.88 -7.14 2.12
C PRO A 162 2.69 -6.35 1.61
N GLY A 163 2.93 -5.12 1.17
CA GLY A 163 1.86 -4.23 0.70
C GLY A 163 1.18 -3.41 1.81
N ASP A 164 1.23 -3.85 3.07
CA ASP A 164 0.77 -3.07 4.21
C ASP A 164 1.86 -2.18 4.78
N GLY A 165 1.45 -1.10 5.42
CA GLY A 165 2.34 -0.19 6.12
C GLY A 165 2.08 1.27 5.82
N THR A 166 3.10 2.09 6.08
CA THR A 166 3.06 3.53 5.91
C THR A 166 3.98 3.93 4.75
N ARG A 167 3.42 4.60 3.75
CA ARG A 167 4.18 5.13 2.61
C ARG A 167 4.02 6.64 2.56
N VAL A 168 5.13 7.35 2.55
CA VAL A 168 5.18 8.81 2.45
C VAL A 168 5.93 9.19 1.18
N VAL A 169 5.30 9.97 0.33
CA VAL A 169 5.92 10.52 -0.89
C VAL A 169 6.21 12.00 -0.64
N LEU A 170 7.45 12.38 -0.79
CA LEU A 170 7.94 13.75 -0.64
C LEU A 170 8.36 14.32 -1.99
N SER A 171 8.24 15.63 -2.17
CA SER A 171 8.89 16.38 -3.25
C SER A 171 10.40 16.50 -3.01
N GLY A 172 11.15 17.01 -3.98
CA GLY A 172 12.56 17.34 -3.82
C GLY A 172 12.83 18.39 -2.72
N SER A 173 11.86 19.27 -2.42
CA SER A 173 11.92 20.22 -1.29
C SER A 173 11.54 19.57 0.06
N GLY A 174 11.03 18.34 0.06
CA GLY A 174 10.61 17.61 1.25
C GLY A 174 9.18 17.90 1.69
N GLU A 175 8.34 18.45 0.83
CA GLU A 175 6.92 18.64 1.07
C GLU A 175 6.13 17.36 0.83
N LEU A 176 5.01 17.21 1.52
CA LEU A 176 4.16 16.02 1.40
C LEU A 176 3.39 16.03 0.08
N VAL A 177 3.74 15.12 -0.82
CA VAL A 177 3.04 14.86 -2.09
C VAL A 177 1.98 13.77 -1.90
N GLY A 178 2.27 12.77 -1.09
CA GLY A 178 1.36 11.66 -0.84
C GLY A 178 1.64 10.93 0.46
N LEU A 179 0.59 10.35 1.00
CA LEU A 179 0.62 9.44 2.14
C LEU A 179 -0.34 8.30 1.88
N SER A 180 0.08 7.07 2.12
CA SER A 180 -0.79 5.90 2.10
C SER A 180 -0.58 5.08 3.37
N LEU A 181 -1.68 4.69 4.00
CA LEU A 181 -1.73 3.85 5.19
C LEU A 181 -2.55 2.61 4.86
N GLU A 182 -1.86 1.51 4.60
CA GLU A 182 -2.51 0.24 4.29
C GLU A 182 -2.42 -0.70 5.49
N VAL A 183 -3.57 -1.17 5.93
CA VAL A 183 -3.70 -2.15 7.02
C VAL A 183 -4.72 -3.19 6.60
N SER A 184 -4.24 -4.35 6.18
CA SER A 184 -5.10 -5.47 5.82
C SER A 184 -5.50 -6.29 7.05
N PRO A 185 -6.71 -6.85 7.08
CA PRO A 185 -7.09 -7.82 8.09
C PRO A 185 -6.30 -9.11 7.91
N LEU A 186 -5.91 -9.72 9.03
CA LEU A 186 -5.12 -10.95 9.06
C LEU A 186 -6.02 -12.11 9.53
N ALA A 187 -5.83 -13.27 8.92
CA ALA A 187 -6.38 -14.51 9.42
C ALA A 187 -5.72 -14.90 10.75
N VAL A 188 -6.38 -15.74 11.52
CA VAL A 188 -5.75 -16.34 12.70
C VAL A 188 -4.58 -17.21 12.21
N PRO A 189 -3.36 -17.00 12.74
CA PRO A 189 -2.22 -17.82 12.34
C PRO A 189 -2.44 -19.28 12.74
N PRO A 190 -1.86 -20.25 12.01
CA PRO A 190 -1.96 -21.66 12.38
C PRO A 190 -1.33 -21.90 13.75
N VAL A 191 -1.91 -22.82 14.51
CA VAL A 191 -1.41 -23.18 15.85
C VAL A 191 0.00 -23.73 15.79
N ARG A 192 0.35 -24.40 14.68
CA ARG A 192 1.68 -24.95 14.43
C ARG A 192 2.16 -24.53 13.04
N ILE A 193 3.30 -23.88 13.02
CA ILE A 193 3.99 -23.50 11.78
C ILE A 193 4.89 -24.68 11.35
N THR A 194 4.79 -25.09 10.11
CA THR A 194 5.65 -26.11 9.50
C THR A 194 7.09 -25.60 9.37
N ARG A 195 8.03 -26.51 9.21
CA ARG A 195 9.45 -26.14 9.05
C ARG A 195 9.74 -25.66 7.63
N ALA A 196 10.72 -24.78 7.49
CA ALA A 196 11.18 -24.23 6.21
C ALA A 196 11.59 -25.33 5.21
N ASP A 197 12.27 -26.38 5.68
CA ASP A 197 12.68 -27.50 4.84
C ASP A 197 11.49 -28.32 4.29
N ALA A 198 10.41 -28.40 5.03
CA ALA A 198 9.16 -29.02 4.53
C ALA A 198 8.50 -28.14 3.47
N ALA A 199 8.51 -26.82 3.64
CA ALA A 199 8.00 -25.90 2.64
C ALA A 199 8.79 -25.95 1.32
N LEU A 200 10.13 -26.02 1.40
CA LEU A 200 11.00 -26.19 0.22
C LEU A 200 10.70 -27.49 -0.53
N ARG A 201 10.57 -28.63 0.19
CA ARG A 201 10.20 -29.91 -0.45
C ARG A 201 8.82 -29.85 -1.11
N ALA A 202 7.83 -29.23 -0.46
CA ALA A 202 6.50 -29.07 -1.02
C ALA A 202 6.53 -28.17 -2.28
N ALA A 203 7.28 -27.07 -2.25
CA ALA A 203 7.46 -26.20 -3.40
C ALA A 203 8.10 -26.93 -4.57
N THR A 204 9.19 -27.70 -4.34
CA THR A 204 9.87 -28.50 -5.37
C THR A 204 8.93 -29.54 -6.01
N ALA A 205 7.98 -30.08 -5.25
CA ALA A 205 7.01 -31.04 -5.77
C ALA A 205 5.90 -30.40 -6.64
N LEU A 206 5.68 -29.09 -6.50
CA LEU A 206 4.63 -28.34 -7.21
C LEU A 206 5.11 -27.72 -8.52
N VAL A 207 6.41 -27.45 -8.64
CA VAL A 207 6.98 -26.82 -9.85
C VAL A 207 7.35 -27.86 -10.92
N PRO A 208 7.45 -27.46 -12.22
CA PRO A 208 8.00 -28.31 -13.27
C PRO A 208 9.39 -28.84 -12.90
N GLY A 209 9.72 -30.07 -13.30
CA GLY A 209 10.97 -30.75 -12.92
C GLY A 209 12.25 -30.10 -13.42
N ASP A 210 12.17 -29.13 -14.32
CA ASP A 210 13.29 -28.34 -14.85
C ASP A 210 13.36 -26.92 -14.26
N ALA A 211 12.46 -26.57 -13.32
CA ALA A 211 12.54 -25.32 -12.55
C ALA A 211 13.59 -25.40 -11.45
N VAL A 212 14.22 -24.29 -11.15
CA VAL A 212 15.17 -24.13 -10.04
C VAL A 212 14.46 -23.43 -8.88
N VAL A 213 14.37 -24.12 -7.74
CA VAL A 213 13.84 -23.56 -6.49
C VAL A 213 15.01 -23.04 -5.66
N ASP A 214 14.86 -21.82 -5.13
CA ASP A 214 15.87 -21.24 -4.23
C ASP A 214 15.96 -22.04 -2.92
N GLU A 215 17.14 -22.10 -2.33
CA GLU A 215 17.38 -22.82 -1.05
C GLU A 215 16.78 -22.08 0.17
N ALA A 216 16.29 -20.86 0.00
CA ALA A 216 15.74 -20.04 1.06
C ALA A 216 14.22 -19.89 0.92
N SER A 217 13.54 -19.95 2.06
CA SER A 217 12.12 -19.62 2.18
C SER A 217 11.91 -18.59 3.28
N GLU A 218 10.94 -17.71 3.08
CA GLU A 218 10.62 -16.64 4.03
C GLU A 218 9.15 -16.77 4.48
N LEU A 219 8.88 -16.46 5.76
CA LEU A 219 7.52 -16.31 6.24
C LEU A 219 7.01 -14.91 5.91
N ALA A 220 5.80 -14.82 5.36
CA ALA A 220 5.10 -13.56 5.13
C ALA A 220 3.59 -13.71 5.28
N TRP A 221 2.90 -12.59 5.55
CA TRP A 221 1.46 -12.52 5.48
C TRP A 221 1.03 -12.19 4.05
N VAL A 222 0.50 -13.16 3.32
CA VAL A 222 0.14 -13.03 1.91
C VAL A 222 -1.37 -12.98 1.70
N LEU A 223 -1.79 -12.37 0.61
CA LEU A 223 -3.16 -12.42 0.14
C LEU A 223 -3.31 -13.64 -0.78
N PRO A 224 -4.16 -14.63 -0.42
CA PRO A 224 -4.32 -15.82 -1.26
C PRO A 224 -4.90 -15.43 -2.63
N THR A 225 -4.19 -15.72 -3.70
CA THR A 225 -4.65 -15.41 -5.06
C THR A 225 -5.65 -16.43 -5.59
N ASN A 226 -5.59 -17.67 -5.14
CA ASN A 226 -6.53 -18.74 -5.49
C ASN A 226 -7.91 -18.60 -4.82
N GLU A 227 -8.03 -17.79 -3.76
CA GLU A 227 -9.31 -17.50 -3.09
C GLU A 227 -10.01 -16.24 -3.66
N MET A 228 -9.36 -15.52 -4.56
CA MET A 228 -9.89 -14.33 -5.21
C MET A 228 -10.76 -14.71 -6.43
N GLY A 229 -11.95 -15.27 -6.18
CA GLY A 229 -12.95 -15.49 -7.22
C GLY A 229 -13.47 -14.18 -7.80
N GLU A 230 -13.67 -14.13 -9.12
CA GLU A 230 -14.33 -12.99 -9.77
C GLU A 230 -15.70 -12.73 -9.13
N GLY A 231 -15.88 -11.52 -8.59
CA GLY A 231 -17.15 -11.09 -7.98
C GLY A 231 -17.28 -11.31 -6.47
N SER A 232 -16.27 -11.81 -5.78
CA SER A 232 -16.31 -11.88 -4.32
C SER A 232 -16.39 -10.48 -3.69
N SER A 233 -17.49 -10.22 -2.94
CA SER A 233 -17.66 -8.99 -2.16
C SER A 233 -16.93 -9.04 -0.80
N VAL A 234 -16.39 -10.19 -0.45
CA VAL A 234 -15.67 -10.41 0.82
C VAL A 234 -14.21 -10.10 0.63
N ARG A 235 -13.67 -9.21 1.46
CA ARG A 235 -12.23 -8.91 1.47
C ARG A 235 -11.49 -10.14 1.99
N PRO A 236 -10.61 -10.78 1.18
CA PRO A 236 -9.87 -11.93 1.65
C PRO A 236 -8.93 -11.53 2.77
N LEU A 237 -8.81 -12.39 3.79
CA LEU A 237 -7.88 -12.22 4.89
C LEU A 237 -6.49 -12.62 4.43
N ARG A 238 -5.48 -11.86 4.84
CA ARG A 238 -4.10 -12.32 4.64
C ARG A 238 -3.81 -13.53 5.51
N ARG A 239 -3.15 -14.51 4.94
CA ARG A 239 -2.76 -15.75 5.61
C ARG A 239 -1.25 -15.80 5.79
N LEU A 240 -0.81 -16.43 6.89
CA LEU A 240 0.61 -16.68 7.10
C LEU A 240 1.07 -17.79 6.15
N ALA A 241 2.07 -17.50 5.35
CA ALA A 241 2.59 -18.40 4.32
C ALA A 241 4.10 -18.47 4.30
N TRP A 242 4.63 -19.60 3.84
CA TRP A 242 5.97 -19.73 3.34
C TRP A 242 6.03 -19.22 1.90
N CYS A 243 6.87 -18.24 1.64
CA CYS A 243 7.19 -17.74 0.30
C CYS A 243 8.47 -18.41 -0.18
N VAL A 244 8.38 -19.16 -1.26
CA VAL A 244 9.51 -19.88 -1.85
C VAL A 244 9.72 -19.35 -3.26
N SER A 245 10.87 -18.74 -3.49
CA SER A 245 11.26 -18.18 -4.79
C SER A 245 11.95 -19.22 -5.67
N GLY A 246 12.00 -18.93 -6.97
CA GLY A 246 12.70 -19.74 -7.94
C GLY A 246 12.65 -19.15 -9.34
N ALA A 247 13.13 -19.93 -10.31
CA ALA A 247 13.07 -19.58 -11.72
C ALA A 247 12.64 -20.80 -12.56
N LEU A 248 11.79 -20.56 -13.54
CA LEU A 248 11.46 -21.55 -14.59
C LEU A 248 12.67 -21.72 -15.53
N ARG A 249 12.61 -22.75 -16.39
CA ARG A 249 13.68 -23.06 -17.35
C ARG A 249 14.07 -21.89 -18.26
N ASP A 250 13.12 -21.05 -18.62
CA ASP A 250 13.34 -19.86 -19.45
C ASP A 250 13.91 -18.65 -18.67
N GLY A 251 14.18 -18.83 -17.37
CA GLY A 251 14.64 -17.78 -16.48
C GLY A 251 13.53 -16.90 -15.89
N THR A 252 12.27 -17.18 -16.18
CA THR A 252 11.14 -16.44 -15.59
C THR A 252 11.10 -16.68 -14.09
N PRO A 253 11.20 -15.61 -13.26
CA PRO A 253 11.15 -15.76 -11.81
C PRO A 253 9.73 -16.08 -11.34
N PHE A 254 9.61 -16.88 -10.31
CA PHE A 254 8.34 -17.16 -9.64
C PHE A 254 8.46 -17.09 -8.12
N VAL A 255 7.32 -16.93 -7.45
CA VAL A 255 7.18 -17.09 -6.00
C VAL A 255 5.97 -17.95 -5.69
N LEU A 256 6.19 -19.09 -5.04
CA LEU A 256 5.13 -19.92 -4.50
C LEU A 256 4.78 -19.47 -3.08
N GLN A 257 3.48 -19.38 -2.79
CA GLN A 257 2.94 -19.04 -1.49
C GLN A 257 2.24 -20.27 -0.91
N LEU A 258 2.83 -20.88 0.11
CA LEU A 258 2.32 -22.09 0.76
C LEU A 258 1.82 -21.76 2.16
N ASP A 259 0.61 -22.18 2.51
CA ASP A 259 0.07 -21.99 3.88
C ASP A 259 1.05 -22.49 4.94
N ALA A 260 1.38 -21.67 5.92
CA ALA A 260 2.41 -21.98 6.90
C ALA A 260 2.10 -23.18 7.81
N GLY A 261 0.84 -23.59 7.92
CA GLY A 261 0.39 -24.73 8.73
C GLY A 261 0.24 -26.01 7.90
N SER A 262 -0.46 -25.93 6.78
CA SER A 262 -0.87 -27.09 5.97
C SER A 262 -0.01 -27.35 4.74
N LEU A 263 0.82 -26.38 4.33
CA LEU A 263 1.56 -26.35 3.05
C LEU A 263 0.66 -26.37 1.80
N ALA A 264 -0.63 -26.09 1.93
CA ALA A 264 -1.51 -25.93 0.78
C ALA A 264 -1.09 -24.70 -0.04
N LEU A 265 -1.17 -24.79 -1.36
CA LEU A 265 -0.85 -23.68 -2.26
C LEU A 265 -1.89 -22.55 -2.08
N LEU A 266 -1.45 -21.35 -1.70
CA LEU A 266 -2.26 -20.14 -1.57
C LEU A 266 -2.16 -19.23 -2.79
N GLY A 267 -1.07 -19.30 -3.51
CA GLY A 267 -0.84 -18.50 -4.69
C GLY A 267 0.48 -18.81 -5.37
N TRP A 268 0.56 -18.35 -6.62
CA TRP A 268 1.74 -18.47 -7.45
C TRP A 268 1.90 -17.19 -8.26
N ASP A 269 2.92 -16.39 -7.96
CA ASP A 269 3.30 -15.21 -8.73
C ASP A 269 4.37 -15.59 -9.75
N GLY A 270 4.21 -15.12 -11.01
CA GLY A 270 5.14 -15.47 -12.10
C GLY A 270 4.87 -16.82 -12.75
N ALA A 271 3.70 -17.43 -12.54
CA ALA A 271 3.29 -18.64 -13.25
C ALA A 271 3.05 -18.36 -14.74
N PRO A 272 3.26 -19.36 -15.61
CA PRO A 272 3.02 -19.25 -17.04
C PRO A 272 1.55 -19.03 -17.40
#